data_14b1cb8f45efa3c685b3b70b69ea593e
#
_entry.id   14b1cb8f45efa3c685b3b70b69ea593e
#
_cell.length_a   1.000
_cell.length_b   1.000
_cell.length_c   1.000
_cell.angle_alpha   90.00
_cell.angle_beta   90.00
_cell.angle_gamma   90.00
#
_symmetry.space_group_name_H-M   'P 1'
#
loop_
_entity.id
_entity.type
_entity.pdbx_description
1 polymer ?
#
loop_
_entity_poly.entity_id
_entity_poly.type
_entity_poly.pdbx_seq_one_letter_code
_entity_poly.pdbx_strand_id
1 'polypeptide(L)'
;MEIKKNDKFTVTIEDMGEDGAGIGRVDGYIWFVKDALIGDTIEASAMKMKKNYGFARLVRVITPAKGRVEAKCPVARACGGCQLQELDYKEQLKFKEKKVYNHLKRIGGMENLFLPEEADQAAGVPDAVIMEPIIGMEDPWRYRNKAQYPIGRGKDGKPTAGFFAGRTHSLIPVPELDCLLGCGENKDYLAAVLKFMEDFGVEPYDEANHKGLVRHVLLRKGFASGEHMVCLVINGKKLPHEKEFIERMREAGADSISLSFNMEKTNVILGTEIKNLYGPGYITDKIGSIEYRISPLSFYQVNPVQTERLYGTALEFADLNGGETVWDLYCGIGTISSFLAQKAGKVCGVEIIPAAIEDARENAKRNGLDNVEFFVGKAEEVLPEQYEKKHVKADVIVVDPPRKGCDELCLETIVKMAPEKVVYVSCDSSTLARDVKYLGENGYTVKRVRTVDMFGMSGHVETVALLTKKDITSC
;
A
#
# COMPACT_ATOMS: atom_id res chain seq x y z
N MET A 1 -2.14 10.79 40.11
CA MET A 1 -3.63 11.01 40.09
C MET A 1 -4.26 9.85 39.31
N GLU A 2 -5.22 9.14 39.88
CA GLU A 2 -5.84 8.00 39.18
C GLU A 2 -6.85 8.52 38.16
N ILE A 3 -6.47 8.56 36.88
CA ILE A 3 -7.35 9.00 35.78
C ILE A 3 -8.42 7.94 35.57
N LYS A 4 -9.70 8.36 35.53
CA LYS A 4 -10.88 7.51 35.29
C LYS A 4 -11.46 7.77 33.90
N LYS A 5 -12.36 6.88 33.44
CA LYS A 5 -13.07 7.06 32.17
C LYS A 5 -13.81 8.42 32.15
N ASN A 6 -13.66 9.14 31.04
CA ASN A 6 -14.18 10.50 30.78
C ASN A 6 -13.44 11.62 31.50
N ASP A 7 -12.48 11.35 32.38
CA ASP A 7 -11.65 12.40 32.95
C ASP A 7 -10.84 13.10 31.87
N LYS A 8 -10.66 14.42 32.07
CA LYS A 8 -9.79 15.24 31.24
C LYS A 8 -8.42 15.37 31.89
N PHE A 9 -7.38 15.29 31.08
CA PHE A 9 -6.00 15.43 31.52
C PHE A 9 -5.15 16.09 30.44
N THR A 10 -4.06 16.69 30.84
CA THR A 10 -3.06 17.25 29.92
C THR A 10 -1.94 16.25 29.71
N VAL A 11 -1.52 16.11 28.47
CA VAL A 11 -0.41 15.23 28.09
C VAL A 11 0.38 15.84 26.92
N THR A 12 1.70 15.67 26.95
CA THR A 12 2.57 15.97 25.81
C THR A 12 2.78 14.68 25.03
N ILE A 13 2.68 14.80 23.71
CA ILE A 13 2.87 13.68 22.77
C ILE A 13 4.35 13.52 22.47
N GLU A 14 4.90 12.39 22.86
CA GLU A 14 6.33 12.07 22.76
C GLU A 14 6.66 11.21 21.53
N ASP A 15 5.67 10.43 21.06
CA ASP A 15 5.84 9.49 19.95
C ASP A 15 4.51 9.30 19.19
N MET A 16 4.54 8.56 18.09
CA MET A 16 3.34 8.18 17.35
C MET A 16 3.34 6.68 17.06
N GLY A 17 2.14 6.08 17.17
CA GLY A 17 1.90 4.69 16.82
C GLY A 17 1.84 4.47 15.31
N GLU A 18 1.83 3.22 14.90
CA GLU A 18 1.78 2.82 13.48
C GLU A 18 0.55 3.35 12.73
N ASP A 19 -0.54 3.53 13.46
CA ASP A 19 -1.82 4.06 12.95
C ASP A 19 -1.89 5.60 12.98
N GLY A 20 -0.78 6.28 13.31
CA GLY A 20 -0.71 7.74 13.41
C GLY A 20 -1.31 8.31 14.69
N ALA A 21 -1.69 7.48 15.67
CA ALA A 21 -2.14 7.96 16.97
C ALA A 21 -0.94 8.47 17.80
N GLY A 22 -1.06 9.68 18.36
CA GLY A 22 -0.05 10.22 19.26
C GLY A 22 0.10 9.37 20.54
N ILE A 23 1.30 9.22 21.02
CA ILE A 23 1.65 8.49 22.25
C ILE A 23 2.24 9.49 23.25
N GLY A 24 1.65 9.56 24.45
CA GLY A 24 2.17 10.35 25.55
C GLY A 24 2.07 9.61 26.87
N ARG A 25 2.73 10.10 27.91
CA ARG A 25 2.73 9.50 29.25
C ARG A 25 2.25 10.47 30.31
N VAL A 26 1.44 9.96 31.21
CA VAL A 26 1.04 10.66 32.45
C VAL A 26 1.31 9.73 33.62
N ASP A 27 2.16 10.16 34.56
CA ASP A 27 2.60 9.37 35.71
C ASP A 27 3.10 7.94 35.29
N GLY A 28 3.80 7.84 34.15
CA GLY A 28 4.33 6.58 33.61
C GLY A 28 3.31 5.73 32.84
N TYR A 29 2.02 6.07 32.87
CA TYR A 29 0.98 5.37 32.14
C TYR A 29 0.87 5.89 30.71
N ILE A 30 0.83 4.96 29.72
CA ILE A 30 0.85 5.28 28.29
C ILE A 30 -0.56 5.58 27.79
N TRP A 31 -0.69 6.67 27.04
CA TRP A 31 -1.93 7.07 26.38
C TRP A 31 -1.76 7.13 24.88
N PHE A 32 -2.67 6.47 24.15
CA PHE A 32 -2.82 6.59 22.69
C PHE A 32 -3.93 7.58 22.40
N VAL A 33 -3.62 8.65 21.67
CA VAL A 33 -4.57 9.74 21.37
C VAL A 33 -4.64 9.95 19.87
N LYS A 34 -5.78 9.60 19.27
CA LYS A 34 -6.03 9.85 17.85
C LYS A 34 -6.00 11.36 17.55
N ASP A 35 -5.49 11.74 16.36
CA ASP A 35 -5.39 13.13 15.86
C ASP A 35 -4.44 14.04 16.66
N ALA A 36 -3.62 13.48 17.54
CA ALA A 36 -2.56 14.17 18.26
C ALA A 36 -1.19 13.83 17.63
N LEU A 37 -0.32 14.83 17.51
CA LEU A 37 0.96 14.73 16.81
C LEU A 37 2.14 14.84 17.76
N ILE A 38 3.28 14.26 17.38
CA ILE A 38 4.53 14.38 18.15
C ILE A 38 4.85 15.85 18.40
N GLY A 39 5.09 16.21 19.68
CA GLY A 39 5.37 17.56 20.12
C GLY A 39 4.16 18.39 20.52
N ASP A 40 2.92 17.92 20.27
CA ASP A 40 1.74 18.58 20.81
C ASP A 40 1.67 18.46 22.33
N THR A 41 1.26 19.54 23.00
CA THR A 41 0.68 19.46 24.35
C THR A 41 -0.83 19.62 24.22
N ILE A 42 -1.58 18.64 24.71
CA ILE A 42 -3.02 18.52 24.47
C ILE A 42 -3.83 18.37 25.75
N GLU A 43 -5.09 18.77 25.73
CA GLU A 43 -6.11 18.28 26.63
C GLU A 43 -6.75 17.04 25.97
N ALA A 44 -6.71 15.90 26.66
CA ALA A 44 -7.31 14.66 26.22
C ALA A 44 -8.37 14.18 27.21
N SER A 45 -9.33 13.37 26.74
CA SER A 45 -10.35 12.74 27.60
C SER A 45 -10.23 11.22 27.50
N ALA A 46 -10.09 10.57 28.67
CA ALA A 46 -9.92 9.11 28.79
C ALA A 46 -11.17 8.37 28.24
N MET A 47 -10.95 7.45 27.30
CA MET A 47 -12.03 6.65 26.68
C MET A 47 -12.03 5.20 27.21
N LYS A 48 -10.89 4.56 27.17
CA LYS A 48 -10.73 3.15 27.55
C LYS A 48 -9.37 2.94 28.19
N MET A 49 -9.36 2.28 29.33
CA MET A 49 -8.14 1.94 30.05
C MET A 49 -7.89 0.43 30.03
N LYS A 50 -6.64 0.06 29.94
CA LYS A 50 -6.10 -1.28 30.07
C LYS A 50 -5.11 -1.31 31.23
N LYS A 51 -4.52 -2.46 31.55
CA LYS A 51 -3.59 -2.58 32.67
C LYS A 51 -2.37 -1.64 32.55
N ASN A 52 -1.78 -1.50 31.35
CA ASN A 52 -0.51 -0.78 31.14
C ASN A 52 -0.64 0.43 30.22
N TYR A 53 -1.78 0.65 29.57
CA TYR A 53 -2.02 1.74 28.62
C TYR A 53 -3.50 2.06 28.47
N GLY A 54 -3.79 3.25 27.95
CA GLY A 54 -5.15 3.68 27.66
C GLY A 54 -5.32 4.35 26.31
N PHE A 55 -6.56 4.53 25.90
CA PHE A 55 -6.96 5.29 24.74
C PHE A 55 -7.72 6.54 25.18
N ALA A 56 -7.37 7.68 24.60
CA ALA A 56 -8.03 8.94 24.87
C ALA A 56 -8.43 9.64 23.57
N ARG A 57 -9.39 10.53 23.69
CA ARG A 57 -9.83 11.41 22.60
C ARG A 57 -9.19 12.78 22.78
N LEU A 58 -8.65 13.33 21.70
CA LEU A 58 -8.22 14.72 21.66
C LEU A 58 -9.42 15.63 21.92
N VAL A 59 -9.33 16.51 22.92
CA VAL A 59 -10.32 17.55 23.22
C VAL A 59 -9.90 18.86 22.55
N ARG A 60 -8.67 19.30 22.80
CA ARG A 60 -8.08 20.47 22.14
C ARG A 60 -6.55 20.40 22.20
N VAL A 61 -5.91 21.05 21.26
CA VAL A 61 -4.47 21.30 21.29
C VAL A 61 -4.24 22.57 22.14
N ILE A 62 -3.39 22.44 23.18
CA ILE A 62 -3.02 23.54 24.06
C ILE A 62 -1.82 24.27 23.45
N THR A 63 -0.77 23.51 23.14
CA THR A 63 0.42 24.01 22.43
C THR A 63 0.64 23.11 21.23
N PRO A 64 0.53 23.64 20.00
CA PRO A 64 0.75 22.85 18.80
C PRO A 64 2.21 22.47 18.63
N ALA A 65 2.47 21.28 18.09
CA ALA A 65 3.76 20.85 17.62
C ALA A 65 4.27 21.78 16.51
N LYS A 66 5.59 21.94 16.41
CA LYS A 66 6.23 22.79 15.39
C LYS A 66 5.87 22.36 13.95
N GLY A 67 5.64 21.07 13.74
CA GLY A 67 5.25 20.51 12.44
C GLY A 67 3.73 20.39 12.23
N ARG A 68 2.88 20.94 13.13
CA ARG A 68 1.42 20.89 12.94
C ARG A 68 0.99 21.91 11.90
N VAL A 69 0.20 21.43 10.93
CA VAL A 69 -0.40 22.23 9.86
C VAL A 69 -1.92 22.04 9.83
N GLU A 70 -2.63 22.91 9.13
CA GLU A 70 -4.07 22.73 8.89
C GLU A 70 -4.32 21.67 7.83
N ALA A 71 -5.25 20.75 8.10
CA ALA A 71 -5.65 19.74 7.14
C ALA A 71 -6.39 20.37 5.96
N LYS A 72 -5.96 20.07 4.73
CA LYS A 72 -6.64 20.56 3.51
C LYS A 72 -8.04 19.94 3.33
N CYS A 73 -8.25 18.71 3.81
CA CYS A 73 -9.53 18.02 3.69
C CYS A 73 -10.38 18.27 4.95
N PRO A 74 -11.57 18.85 4.85
CA PRO A 74 -12.40 19.19 6.01
C PRO A 74 -12.92 17.98 6.78
N VAL A 75 -12.87 16.77 6.16
CA VAL A 75 -13.27 15.52 6.81
C VAL A 75 -12.09 14.62 7.18
N ALA A 76 -10.86 15.12 7.16
CA ALA A 76 -9.63 14.34 7.39
C ALA A 76 -9.70 13.53 8.70
N ARG A 77 -10.15 14.11 9.80
CA ARG A 77 -10.27 13.43 11.11
C ARG A 77 -11.41 12.40 11.16
N ALA A 78 -12.47 12.61 10.38
CA ALA A 78 -13.61 11.70 10.33
C ALA A 78 -13.39 10.54 9.38
N CYS A 79 -12.74 10.79 8.22
CA CYS A 79 -12.43 9.82 7.21
C CYS A 79 -11.30 8.87 7.67
N GLY A 80 -11.42 7.58 7.36
CA GLY A 80 -10.38 6.59 7.68
C GLY A 80 -9.18 6.58 6.72
N GLY A 81 -9.20 7.38 5.65
CA GLY A 81 -8.19 7.32 4.59
C GLY A 81 -6.87 8.02 4.89
N CYS A 82 -6.90 9.09 5.69
CA CYS A 82 -5.73 9.90 6.03
C CYS A 82 -5.55 9.98 7.54
N GLN A 83 -4.31 9.79 8.02
CA GLN A 83 -3.97 9.87 9.44
C GLN A 83 -3.05 11.05 9.75
N LEU A 84 -2.31 11.56 8.76
CA LEU A 84 -1.22 12.50 8.95
C LEU A 84 -1.41 13.86 8.25
N GLN A 85 -2.62 14.21 7.79
CA GLN A 85 -2.83 15.49 7.08
C GLN A 85 -2.51 16.74 7.90
N GLU A 86 -2.58 16.65 9.22
CA GLU A 86 -2.25 17.76 10.13
C GLU A 86 -0.76 17.83 10.49
N LEU A 87 0.07 16.94 9.93
CA LEU A 87 1.53 16.94 10.08
C LEU A 87 2.18 17.42 8.78
N ASP A 88 3.12 18.38 8.88
CA ASP A 88 3.93 18.82 7.74
C ASP A 88 4.58 17.63 7.02
N TYR A 89 4.63 17.67 5.70
CA TYR A 89 5.06 16.53 4.91
C TYR A 89 6.50 16.07 5.21
N LYS A 90 7.40 17.01 5.49
CA LYS A 90 8.78 16.65 5.88
C LYS A 90 8.82 15.91 7.22
N GLU A 91 7.96 16.31 8.15
CA GLU A 91 7.85 15.59 9.43
C GLU A 91 7.16 14.22 9.27
N GLN A 92 6.22 14.07 8.29
CA GLN A 92 5.69 12.75 7.92
C GLN A 92 6.80 11.82 7.43
N LEU A 93 7.72 12.32 6.60
CA LEU A 93 8.85 11.52 6.08
C LEU A 93 9.77 11.07 7.22
N LYS A 94 10.15 11.97 8.14
CA LYS A 94 10.96 11.62 9.33
C LYS A 94 10.28 10.57 10.21
N PHE A 95 8.97 10.73 10.44
CA PHE A 95 8.19 9.75 11.20
C PHE A 95 8.24 8.37 10.55
N LYS A 96 8.04 8.29 9.23
CA LYS A 96 8.06 7.04 8.48
C LYS A 96 9.42 6.36 8.49
N GLU A 97 10.48 7.12 8.27
CA GLU A 97 11.86 6.63 8.33
C GLU A 97 12.21 6.11 9.73
N LYS A 98 11.89 6.90 10.77
CA LYS A 98 12.10 6.52 12.18
C LYS A 98 11.30 5.28 12.59
N LYS A 99 10.09 5.11 12.07
CA LYS A 99 9.26 3.92 12.28
C LYS A 99 9.98 2.66 11.78
N VAL A 100 10.49 2.68 10.54
CA VAL A 100 11.22 1.54 9.96
C VAL A 100 12.50 1.25 10.74
N TYR A 101 13.28 2.29 11.04
CA TYR A 101 14.47 2.19 11.88
C TYR A 101 14.19 1.50 13.22
N ASN A 102 13.13 1.93 13.92
CA ASN A 102 12.75 1.34 15.22
C ASN A 102 12.36 -0.13 15.09
N HIS A 103 11.67 -0.53 14.02
CA HIS A 103 11.29 -1.92 13.80
C HIS A 103 12.53 -2.78 13.52
N LEU A 104 13.41 -2.35 12.64
CA LEU A 104 14.64 -3.08 12.32
C LEU A 104 15.56 -3.22 13.53
N LYS A 105 15.68 -2.17 14.35
CA LYS A 105 16.45 -2.26 15.61
C LYS A 105 15.81 -3.20 16.64
N ARG A 106 14.54 -2.97 16.98
CA ARG A 106 13.89 -3.63 18.12
C ARG A 106 13.42 -5.05 17.81
N ILE A 107 12.87 -5.27 16.61
CA ILE A 107 12.35 -6.58 16.17
C ILE A 107 13.43 -7.31 15.39
N GLY A 108 14.10 -6.62 14.47
CA GLY A 108 15.16 -7.17 13.63
C GLY A 108 16.48 -7.44 14.35
N GLY A 109 16.69 -6.84 15.54
CA GLY A 109 17.93 -7.00 16.30
C GLY A 109 19.15 -6.32 15.65
N MET A 110 18.94 -5.34 14.76
CA MET A 110 20.01 -4.67 14.03
C MET A 110 20.62 -3.53 14.86
N GLU A 111 21.48 -3.87 15.83
CA GLU A 111 22.16 -2.87 16.69
C GLU A 111 23.11 -1.95 15.90
N ASN A 112 23.66 -2.45 14.78
CA ASN A 112 24.57 -1.74 13.88
C ASN A 112 23.85 -0.88 12.81
N LEU A 113 22.55 -0.67 12.92
CA LEU A 113 21.76 0.19 12.03
C LEU A 113 21.75 1.65 12.53
N PHE A 114 21.96 2.60 11.63
CA PHE A 114 21.97 4.02 11.91
C PHE A 114 21.07 4.79 10.94
N LEU A 115 20.48 5.89 11.42
CA LEU A 115 19.80 6.85 10.55
C LEU A 115 20.81 7.68 9.74
N PRO A 116 20.40 8.32 8.63
CA PRO A 116 21.30 9.15 7.82
C PRO A 116 21.99 10.24 8.66
N GLU A 117 21.29 10.87 9.60
CA GLU A 117 21.84 11.90 10.50
C GLU A 117 22.76 11.34 11.60
N GLU A 118 22.78 10.04 11.79
CA GLU A 118 23.63 9.34 12.75
C GLU A 118 24.92 8.75 12.09
N ALA A 119 25.19 9.09 10.82
CA ALA A 119 26.29 8.51 10.04
C ALA A 119 27.67 8.63 10.74
N ASP A 120 27.93 9.73 11.45
CA ASP A 120 29.17 9.91 12.21
C ASP A 120 29.32 8.88 13.36
N GLN A 121 28.20 8.42 13.93
CA GLN A 121 28.17 7.40 14.98
C GLN A 121 28.43 5.99 14.45
N ALA A 122 28.24 5.76 13.15
CA ALA A 122 28.54 4.51 12.48
C ALA A 122 30.05 4.28 12.27
N ALA A 123 30.85 5.35 12.36
CA ALA A 123 32.28 5.27 12.15
C ALA A 123 32.97 4.32 13.17
N GLY A 124 33.65 3.29 12.66
CA GLY A 124 34.30 2.29 13.48
C GLY A 124 33.40 1.18 14.03
N VAL A 125 32.11 1.19 13.75
CA VAL A 125 31.20 0.08 14.10
C VAL A 125 31.31 -1.01 13.03
N PRO A 126 31.66 -2.26 13.39
CA PRO A 126 31.73 -3.36 12.43
C PRO A 126 30.41 -3.56 11.70
N ASP A 127 30.46 -3.74 10.39
CA ASP A 127 29.29 -3.97 9.53
C ASP A 127 28.17 -2.92 9.71
N ALA A 128 28.53 -1.68 10.04
CA ALA A 128 27.56 -0.61 10.20
C ALA A 128 26.72 -0.43 8.94
N VAL A 129 25.42 -0.32 9.11
CA VAL A 129 24.44 -0.05 8.03
C VAL A 129 23.84 1.31 8.28
N ILE A 130 24.05 2.25 7.37
CA ILE A 130 23.38 3.55 7.39
C ILE A 130 22.18 3.47 6.49
N MET A 131 20.98 3.75 7.03
CA MET A 131 19.79 3.88 6.19
C MET A 131 19.99 4.96 5.15
N GLU A 132 19.59 4.67 3.92
CA GLU A 132 19.59 5.71 2.89
C GLU A 132 18.40 6.65 3.10
N PRO A 133 18.56 7.96 2.77
CA PRO A 133 17.47 8.93 2.96
C PRO A 133 16.17 8.49 2.30
N ILE A 134 15.05 8.71 2.97
CA ILE A 134 13.73 8.36 2.47
C ILE A 134 13.42 9.07 1.14
N ILE A 135 12.88 8.33 0.18
CA ILE A 135 12.37 8.89 -1.07
C ILE A 135 10.95 9.41 -0.84
N GLY A 136 10.81 10.73 -0.71
CA GLY A 136 9.53 11.42 -0.63
C GLY A 136 8.92 11.73 -2.00
N MET A 137 7.67 12.21 -1.99
CA MET A 137 6.99 12.77 -3.16
C MET A 137 7.33 14.26 -3.31
N GLU A 138 7.36 14.77 -4.54
CA GLU A 138 7.42 16.20 -4.82
C GLU A 138 6.10 16.88 -4.44
N ASP A 139 4.98 16.28 -4.85
CA ASP A 139 3.63 16.64 -4.42
C ASP A 139 2.94 15.41 -3.82
N PRO A 140 2.62 15.40 -2.50
CA PRO A 140 1.98 14.28 -1.83
C PRO A 140 0.45 14.24 -2.01
N TRP A 141 -0.06 14.91 -3.04
CA TRP A 141 -1.48 14.96 -3.40
C TRP A 141 -1.71 14.37 -4.78
N ARG A 142 -2.97 14.00 -5.09
CA ARG A 142 -3.39 13.52 -6.43
C ARG A 142 -2.61 12.32 -6.98
N TYR A 143 -1.93 11.57 -6.11
CA TYR A 143 -1.03 10.49 -6.52
C TYR A 143 -1.73 9.15 -6.78
N ARG A 144 -2.98 8.98 -6.30
CA ARG A 144 -3.66 7.68 -6.41
C ARG A 144 -4.32 7.50 -7.76
N ASN A 145 -3.82 6.53 -8.52
CA ASN A 145 -4.40 6.11 -9.79
C ASN A 145 -5.64 5.22 -9.64
N LYS A 146 -5.96 4.78 -8.43
CA LYS A 146 -7.12 3.93 -8.12
C LYS A 146 -7.84 4.43 -6.88
N ALA A 147 -9.17 4.53 -6.96
CA ALA A 147 -10.04 4.77 -5.83
C ALA A 147 -11.28 3.87 -5.90
N GLN A 148 -11.74 3.39 -4.74
CA GLN A 148 -12.95 2.57 -4.60
C GLN A 148 -13.87 3.28 -3.63
N TYR A 149 -14.94 3.86 -4.16
CA TYR A 149 -15.88 4.66 -3.39
C TYR A 149 -17.10 3.82 -3.03
N PRO A 150 -17.33 3.49 -1.74
CA PRO A 150 -18.63 2.97 -1.31
C PRO A 150 -19.74 3.99 -1.59
N ILE A 151 -20.86 3.48 -2.06
CA ILE A 151 -22.06 4.28 -2.35
C ILE A 151 -23.09 3.99 -1.25
N GLY A 152 -23.61 5.03 -0.65
CA GLY A 152 -24.60 4.93 0.41
C GLY A 152 -25.64 6.03 0.31
N ARG A 153 -26.41 6.25 1.40
CA ARG A 153 -27.37 7.35 1.50
C ARG A 153 -26.81 8.51 2.29
N GLY A 154 -26.93 9.69 1.73
CA GLY A 154 -26.67 10.95 2.43
C GLY A 154 -27.72 11.24 3.49
N LYS A 155 -27.51 12.28 4.29
CA LYS A 155 -28.47 12.76 5.30
C LYS A 155 -29.78 13.26 4.68
N ASP A 156 -29.73 13.67 3.43
CA ASP A 156 -30.88 14.10 2.61
C ASP A 156 -31.64 12.94 1.96
N GLY A 157 -31.20 11.70 2.21
CA GLY A 157 -31.77 10.48 1.63
C GLY A 157 -31.32 10.14 0.22
N LYS A 158 -30.52 11.00 -0.42
CA LYS A 158 -30.01 10.78 -1.78
C LYS A 158 -28.79 9.85 -1.80
N PRO A 159 -28.49 9.22 -2.94
CA PRO A 159 -27.23 8.51 -3.14
C PRO A 159 -26.03 9.44 -2.91
N THR A 160 -25.02 8.96 -2.22
CA THR A 160 -23.76 9.68 -2.00
C THR A 160 -22.56 8.75 -2.06
N ALA A 161 -21.41 9.28 -2.46
CA ALA A 161 -20.14 8.57 -2.46
C ALA A 161 -19.27 9.03 -1.28
N GLY A 162 -18.55 8.10 -0.66
CA GLY A 162 -17.73 8.45 0.49
C GLY A 162 -16.60 7.47 0.75
N PHE A 163 -16.08 7.52 1.98
CA PHE A 163 -15.21 6.49 2.55
C PHE A 163 -15.72 6.14 3.95
N PHE A 164 -15.38 4.96 4.43
CA PHE A 164 -15.76 4.57 5.79
C PHE A 164 -14.89 5.27 6.83
N ALA A 165 -15.51 5.73 7.92
CA ALA A 165 -14.80 6.18 9.09
C ALA A 165 -13.94 5.04 9.67
N GLY A 166 -12.77 5.36 10.18
CA GLY A 166 -11.83 4.37 10.70
C GLY A 166 -12.49 3.43 11.72
N ARG A 167 -12.32 2.12 11.52
CA ARG A 167 -12.85 1.04 12.37
C ARG A 167 -14.38 0.97 12.46
N THR A 168 -15.10 1.57 11.50
CA THR A 168 -16.56 1.50 11.41
C THR A 168 -17.00 1.37 9.96
N HIS A 169 -18.29 1.09 9.73
CA HIS A 169 -18.94 1.13 8.41
C HIS A 169 -19.77 2.42 8.21
N SER A 170 -19.53 3.45 9.03
CA SER A 170 -20.19 4.75 8.86
C SER A 170 -19.60 5.46 7.65
N LEU A 171 -20.41 5.73 6.65
CA LEU A 171 -19.99 6.44 5.43
C LEU A 171 -19.76 7.91 5.73
N ILE A 172 -18.58 8.40 5.44
CA ILE A 172 -18.21 9.82 5.46
C ILE A 172 -18.23 10.30 4.01
N PRO A 173 -19.18 11.15 3.61
CA PRO A 173 -19.24 11.70 2.26
C PRO A 173 -17.95 12.42 1.88
N VAL A 174 -17.50 12.21 0.66
CA VAL A 174 -16.36 12.96 0.13
C VAL A 174 -16.81 14.38 -0.19
N PRO A 175 -16.19 15.42 0.40
CA PRO A 175 -16.55 16.80 0.14
C PRO A 175 -16.47 17.12 -1.36
N GLU A 176 -17.53 17.68 -1.93
CA GLU A 176 -17.62 18.05 -3.35
C GLU A 176 -17.26 16.89 -4.31
N LEU A 177 -17.39 15.63 -3.85
CA LEU A 177 -16.99 14.41 -4.54
C LEU A 177 -15.49 14.36 -4.89
N ASP A 178 -14.66 15.23 -4.32
CA ASP A 178 -13.25 15.40 -4.62
C ASP A 178 -12.33 14.97 -3.47
N CYS A 179 -11.79 13.76 -3.57
CA CYS A 179 -10.77 13.28 -2.67
C CYS A 179 -9.38 13.78 -3.11
N LEU A 180 -8.73 14.60 -2.28
CA LEU A 180 -7.44 15.21 -2.61
C LEU A 180 -6.28 14.22 -2.86
N LEU A 181 -6.43 12.96 -2.50
CA LEU A 181 -5.43 11.92 -2.82
C LEU A 181 -5.70 11.26 -4.19
N GLY A 182 -6.96 11.22 -4.63
CA GLY A 182 -7.38 10.65 -5.92
C GLY A 182 -7.21 11.62 -7.08
N CYS A 183 -7.35 11.13 -8.29
CA CYS A 183 -7.35 11.96 -9.49
C CYS A 183 -8.52 12.97 -9.45
N GLY A 184 -8.28 14.18 -9.94
CA GLY A 184 -9.28 15.26 -9.93
C GLY A 184 -10.52 14.94 -10.74
N GLU A 185 -10.36 14.17 -11.80
CA GLU A 185 -11.45 13.73 -12.72
C GLU A 185 -12.43 12.76 -12.03
N ASN A 186 -12.03 12.11 -10.91
CA ASN A 186 -12.93 11.21 -10.19
C ASN A 186 -14.26 11.84 -9.79
N LYS A 187 -14.27 13.16 -9.51
CA LYS A 187 -15.49 13.90 -9.16
C LYS A 187 -16.53 13.86 -10.27
N ASP A 188 -16.10 13.95 -11.54
CA ASP A 188 -17.00 14.00 -12.69
C ASP A 188 -17.69 12.65 -12.91
N TYR A 189 -16.91 11.54 -12.78
CA TYR A 189 -17.47 10.19 -12.82
C TYR A 189 -18.41 9.92 -11.65
N LEU A 190 -18.04 10.32 -10.44
CA LEU A 190 -18.91 10.16 -9.26
C LEU A 190 -20.22 10.96 -9.42
N ALA A 191 -20.15 12.20 -9.90
CA ALA A 191 -21.32 13.02 -10.16
C ALA A 191 -22.24 12.36 -11.21
N ALA A 192 -21.67 11.84 -12.30
CA ALA A 192 -22.41 11.15 -13.34
C ALA A 192 -23.09 9.86 -12.84
N VAL A 193 -22.39 9.06 -12.01
CA VAL A 193 -22.96 7.85 -11.38
C VAL A 193 -24.10 8.21 -10.43
N LEU A 194 -23.91 9.18 -9.52
CA LEU A 194 -24.94 9.57 -8.55
C LEU A 194 -26.16 10.15 -9.25
N LYS A 195 -25.96 10.97 -10.29
CA LYS A 195 -27.04 11.53 -11.10
C LYS A 195 -27.80 10.44 -11.86
N PHE A 196 -27.08 9.42 -12.40
CA PHE A 196 -27.73 8.24 -12.98
C PHE A 196 -28.62 7.52 -11.96
N MET A 197 -28.11 7.31 -10.76
CA MET A 197 -28.88 6.62 -9.71
C MET A 197 -30.14 7.41 -9.31
N GLU A 198 -30.05 8.74 -9.19
CA GLU A 198 -31.18 9.60 -8.89
C GLU A 198 -32.23 9.57 -10.01
N ASP A 199 -31.83 9.75 -11.26
CA ASP A 199 -32.74 9.87 -12.42
C ASP A 199 -33.51 8.57 -12.71
N PHE A 200 -32.89 7.41 -12.42
CA PHE A 200 -33.49 6.10 -12.71
C PHE A 200 -33.93 5.34 -11.45
N GLY A 201 -33.86 5.95 -10.27
CA GLY A 201 -34.26 5.32 -9.02
C GLY A 201 -33.44 4.09 -8.66
N VAL A 202 -32.13 4.08 -9.03
CA VAL A 202 -31.22 2.99 -8.70
C VAL A 202 -30.73 3.14 -7.26
N GLU A 203 -31.06 2.16 -6.41
CA GLU A 203 -30.81 2.25 -4.98
C GLU A 203 -29.36 1.92 -4.59
N PRO A 204 -28.74 2.70 -3.68
CA PRO A 204 -27.48 2.33 -3.06
C PRO A 204 -27.66 1.10 -2.18
N TYR A 205 -26.59 0.28 -2.10
CA TYR A 205 -26.57 -0.91 -1.25
C TYR A 205 -26.49 -0.55 0.23
N ASP A 206 -27.38 -1.19 1.00
CA ASP A 206 -27.39 -1.13 2.46
C ASP A 206 -26.81 -2.43 3.02
N GLU A 207 -25.63 -2.37 3.62
CA GLU A 207 -24.93 -3.53 4.19
C GLU A 207 -25.71 -4.19 5.33
N ALA A 208 -26.42 -3.40 6.15
CA ALA A 208 -27.14 -3.93 7.30
C ALA A 208 -28.31 -4.82 6.90
N ASN A 209 -29.04 -4.42 5.83
CA ASN A 209 -30.23 -5.12 5.36
C ASN A 209 -29.96 -5.99 4.11
N HIS A 210 -28.76 -5.92 3.53
CA HIS A 210 -28.40 -6.60 2.29
C HIS A 210 -29.36 -6.28 1.13
N LYS A 211 -29.75 -5.00 1.02
CA LYS A 211 -30.70 -4.50 0.03
C LYS A 211 -30.07 -3.36 -0.78
N GLY A 212 -30.68 -3.06 -1.92
CA GLY A 212 -30.12 -2.06 -2.86
C GLY A 212 -29.14 -2.69 -3.82
N LEU A 213 -28.76 -1.94 -4.85
CA LEU A 213 -28.03 -2.44 -6.01
C LEU A 213 -26.57 -2.00 -6.02
N VAL A 214 -26.29 -0.69 -5.98
CA VAL A 214 -24.94 -0.16 -6.18
C VAL A 214 -24.16 -0.15 -4.89
N ARG A 215 -23.07 -0.93 -4.83
CA ARG A 215 -22.20 -1.06 -3.66
C ARG A 215 -21.05 -0.07 -3.69
N HIS A 216 -20.29 -0.08 -4.80
CA HIS A 216 -19.08 0.73 -4.94
C HIS A 216 -18.92 1.21 -6.38
N VAL A 217 -18.16 2.28 -6.53
CA VAL A 217 -17.58 2.72 -7.81
C VAL A 217 -16.07 2.57 -7.71
N LEU A 218 -15.48 1.72 -8.54
CA LEU A 218 -14.04 1.66 -8.75
C LEU A 218 -13.69 2.57 -9.91
N LEU A 219 -12.81 3.53 -9.67
CA LEU A 219 -12.21 4.41 -10.67
C LEU A 219 -10.72 4.13 -10.77
N ARG A 220 -10.22 4.06 -12.01
CA ARG A 220 -8.79 3.95 -12.31
C ARG A 220 -8.41 4.94 -13.40
N LYS A 221 -7.20 5.47 -13.31
CA LYS A 221 -6.58 6.32 -14.33
C LYS A 221 -5.19 5.79 -14.66
N GLY A 222 -4.87 5.63 -15.93
CA GLY A 222 -3.50 5.48 -16.40
C GLY A 222 -2.82 6.86 -16.40
N PHE A 223 -1.77 7.03 -15.60
CA PHE A 223 -1.10 8.33 -15.48
C PHE A 223 -0.31 8.69 -16.74
N ALA A 224 0.30 7.69 -17.37
CA ALA A 224 1.03 7.88 -18.62
C ALA A 224 0.11 7.87 -19.85
N SER A 225 -0.93 7.02 -19.88
CA SER A 225 -1.85 6.93 -21.02
C SER A 225 -2.93 8.01 -21.01
N GLY A 226 -3.32 8.49 -19.82
CA GLY A 226 -4.49 9.36 -19.64
C GLY A 226 -5.83 8.61 -19.67
N GLU A 227 -5.84 7.29 -19.88
CA GLU A 227 -7.05 6.48 -19.97
C GLU A 227 -7.77 6.35 -18.62
N HIS A 228 -9.11 6.31 -18.65
CA HIS A 228 -9.96 6.17 -17.48
C HIS A 228 -10.84 4.92 -17.53
N MET A 229 -10.90 4.21 -16.40
CA MET A 229 -11.77 3.07 -16.20
C MET A 229 -12.79 3.33 -15.10
N VAL A 230 -14.04 2.99 -15.39
CA VAL A 230 -15.15 2.97 -14.43
C VAL A 230 -15.65 1.54 -14.28
N CYS A 231 -15.61 0.98 -13.08
CA CYS A 231 -16.23 -0.30 -12.78
C CYS A 231 -17.26 -0.12 -11.66
N LEU A 232 -18.54 -0.36 -11.98
CA LEU A 232 -19.63 -0.30 -11.02
C LEU A 232 -19.79 -1.66 -10.34
N VAL A 233 -19.71 -1.69 -9.03
CA VAL A 233 -19.90 -2.90 -8.23
C VAL A 233 -21.34 -3.00 -7.79
N ILE A 234 -22.04 -4.07 -8.16
CA ILE A 234 -23.46 -4.23 -7.91
C ILE A 234 -23.81 -5.50 -7.13
N ASN A 235 -24.82 -5.39 -6.25
CA ASN A 235 -25.47 -6.47 -5.55
C ASN A 235 -26.64 -6.99 -6.40
N GLY A 236 -26.33 -7.60 -7.54
CA GLY A 236 -27.35 -8.11 -8.46
C GLY A 236 -26.72 -8.64 -9.73
N LYS A 237 -27.53 -9.25 -10.58
CA LYS A 237 -27.09 -9.85 -11.86
C LYS A 237 -27.26 -8.93 -13.07
N LYS A 238 -27.89 -7.76 -12.89
CA LYS A 238 -28.21 -6.85 -13.99
C LYS A 238 -28.29 -5.42 -13.48
N LEU A 239 -27.77 -4.48 -14.27
CA LEU A 239 -27.96 -3.04 -14.07
C LEU A 239 -29.19 -2.59 -14.87
N PRO A 240 -30.22 -2.01 -14.26
CA PRO A 240 -31.31 -1.37 -15.01
C PRO A 240 -30.74 -0.15 -15.74
N HIS A 241 -31.31 0.19 -16.89
CA HIS A 241 -30.87 1.34 -17.71
C HIS A 241 -29.36 1.30 -18.07
N GLU A 242 -28.86 0.10 -18.40
CA GLU A 242 -27.44 -0.13 -18.69
C GLU A 242 -26.94 0.73 -19.85
N LYS A 243 -27.77 0.97 -20.87
CA LYS A 243 -27.39 1.81 -22.03
C LYS A 243 -27.18 3.26 -21.63
N GLU A 244 -28.07 3.81 -20.85
CA GLU A 244 -28.01 5.17 -20.34
C GLU A 244 -26.81 5.36 -19.39
N PHE A 245 -26.48 4.32 -18.62
CA PHE A 245 -25.27 4.31 -17.79
C PHE A 245 -24.02 4.39 -18.65
N ILE A 246 -23.92 3.57 -19.69
CA ILE A 246 -22.77 3.57 -20.63
C ILE A 246 -22.62 4.94 -21.29
N GLU A 247 -23.70 5.52 -21.79
CA GLU A 247 -23.68 6.83 -22.45
C GLU A 247 -23.15 7.92 -21.51
N ARG A 248 -23.65 7.99 -20.27
CA ARG A 248 -23.19 8.97 -19.27
C ARG A 248 -21.71 8.80 -18.88
N MET A 249 -21.25 7.56 -18.74
CA MET A 249 -19.83 7.33 -18.41
C MET A 249 -18.93 7.69 -19.58
N ARG A 250 -19.37 7.47 -20.82
CA ARG A 250 -18.65 7.90 -22.05
C ARG A 250 -18.60 9.41 -22.18
N GLU A 251 -19.72 10.09 -21.92
CA GLU A 251 -19.78 11.55 -21.90
C GLU A 251 -18.86 12.15 -20.84
N ALA A 252 -18.71 11.49 -19.70
CA ALA A 252 -17.73 11.84 -18.65
C ALA A 252 -16.27 11.52 -19.03
N GLY A 253 -16.02 10.80 -20.14
CA GLY A 253 -14.68 10.52 -20.67
C GLY A 253 -14.13 9.13 -20.31
N ALA A 254 -14.97 8.15 -19.96
CA ALA A 254 -14.49 6.80 -19.64
C ALA A 254 -14.12 6.01 -20.91
N ASP A 255 -12.90 5.46 -20.95
CA ASP A 255 -12.38 4.61 -22.04
C ASP A 255 -12.77 3.14 -21.84
N SER A 256 -12.95 2.71 -20.59
CA SER A 256 -13.35 1.35 -20.24
C SER A 256 -14.42 1.37 -19.14
N ILE A 257 -15.55 0.69 -19.41
CA ILE A 257 -16.70 0.63 -18.49
C ILE A 257 -17.06 -0.83 -18.24
N SER A 258 -17.21 -1.21 -16.98
CA SER A 258 -17.53 -2.58 -16.59
C SER A 258 -18.46 -2.66 -15.38
N LEU A 259 -19.06 -3.83 -15.18
CA LEU A 259 -19.76 -4.22 -13.97
C LEU A 259 -18.98 -5.31 -13.25
N SER A 260 -18.93 -5.21 -11.94
CA SER A 260 -18.50 -6.29 -11.05
C SER A 260 -19.69 -6.78 -10.25
N PHE A 261 -19.97 -8.09 -10.33
CA PHE A 261 -21.10 -8.70 -9.61
C PHE A 261 -20.63 -9.21 -8.24
N ASN A 262 -21.08 -8.54 -7.19
CA ASN A 262 -20.79 -8.95 -5.82
C ASN A 262 -22.07 -9.01 -4.98
N MET A 263 -22.66 -10.19 -4.91
CA MET A 263 -23.88 -10.47 -4.14
C MET A 263 -23.59 -11.09 -2.77
N GLU A 264 -22.31 -11.22 -2.40
CA GLU A 264 -21.91 -11.83 -1.15
C GLU A 264 -21.93 -10.82 0.02
N LYS A 265 -22.25 -11.30 1.22
CA LYS A 265 -22.11 -10.52 2.47
C LYS A 265 -20.65 -10.58 2.95
N THR A 266 -19.80 -9.83 2.29
CA THR A 266 -18.35 -9.82 2.52
C THR A 266 -17.77 -8.41 2.46
N ASN A 267 -16.63 -8.22 3.09
CA ASN A 267 -15.83 -7.00 3.01
C ASN A 267 -15.00 -6.90 1.69
N VAL A 268 -15.00 -7.97 0.88
CA VAL A 268 -14.38 -7.93 -0.45
C VAL A 268 -15.24 -7.03 -1.34
N ILE A 269 -14.61 -6.05 -1.97
CA ILE A 269 -15.32 -5.02 -2.76
C ILE A 269 -15.75 -5.59 -4.11
N LEU A 270 -14.79 -6.10 -4.90
CA LEU A 270 -15.04 -6.64 -6.23
C LEU A 270 -15.48 -8.10 -6.15
N GLY A 271 -16.47 -8.47 -6.95
CA GLY A 271 -16.77 -9.86 -7.21
C GLY A 271 -15.77 -10.51 -8.17
N THR A 272 -15.86 -11.81 -8.33
CA THR A 272 -14.99 -12.57 -9.23
C THR A 272 -15.43 -12.48 -10.70
N GLU A 273 -16.69 -12.17 -10.95
CA GLU A 273 -17.27 -12.02 -12.29
C GLU A 273 -17.29 -10.54 -12.69
N ILE A 274 -16.66 -10.23 -13.83
CA ILE A 274 -16.65 -8.90 -14.45
C ILE A 274 -17.32 -8.97 -15.82
N LYS A 275 -18.29 -8.09 -16.05
CA LYS A 275 -18.91 -7.89 -17.37
C LYS A 275 -18.38 -6.62 -17.97
N ASN A 276 -17.68 -6.72 -19.10
CA ASN A 276 -17.33 -5.54 -19.89
C ASN A 276 -18.58 -4.97 -20.58
N LEU A 277 -18.80 -3.67 -20.43
CA LEU A 277 -19.93 -2.93 -21.04
C LEU A 277 -19.49 -2.10 -22.23
N TYR A 278 -18.29 -1.49 -22.16
CA TYR A 278 -17.75 -0.63 -23.20
C TYR A 278 -16.23 -0.60 -23.13
N GLY A 279 -15.59 -0.40 -24.28
CA GLY A 279 -14.15 -0.35 -24.43
C GLY A 279 -13.49 -1.72 -24.32
N PRO A 280 -12.17 -1.78 -24.13
CA PRO A 280 -11.41 -3.03 -24.17
C PRO A 280 -11.56 -3.88 -22.90
N GLY A 281 -12.18 -3.36 -21.82
CA GLY A 281 -12.28 -4.01 -20.52
C GLY A 281 -11.03 -3.84 -19.64
N TYR A 282 -10.10 -3.00 -20.05
CA TYR A 282 -8.89 -2.62 -19.33
C TYR A 282 -8.47 -1.20 -19.70
N ILE A 283 -7.51 -0.66 -19.00
CA ILE A 283 -6.73 0.53 -19.36
C ILE A 283 -5.25 0.15 -19.41
N THR A 284 -4.45 1.00 -20.05
CA THR A 284 -2.99 0.86 -20.03
C THR A 284 -2.35 1.94 -19.16
N ASP A 285 -1.16 1.64 -18.63
CA ASP A 285 -0.32 2.63 -17.95
C ASP A 285 1.14 2.23 -18.08
N LYS A 286 2.05 3.14 -17.73
CA LYS A 286 3.50 2.88 -17.77
C LYS A 286 4.13 3.15 -16.42
N ILE A 287 5.12 2.34 -16.08
CA ILE A 287 6.10 2.60 -15.02
C ILE A 287 7.47 2.57 -15.69
N GLY A 288 8.14 3.73 -15.77
CA GLY A 288 9.33 3.89 -16.60
C GLY A 288 9.03 3.57 -18.07
N SER A 289 9.81 2.67 -18.67
CA SER A 289 9.64 2.24 -20.07
C SER A 289 8.62 1.10 -20.26
N ILE A 290 8.17 0.46 -19.18
CA ILE A 290 7.32 -0.74 -19.23
C ILE A 290 5.84 -0.37 -19.24
N GLU A 291 5.10 -0.89 -20.23
CA GLU A 291 3.65 -0.71 -20.36
C GLU A 291 2.90 -1.90 -19.75
N TYR A 292 1.88 -1.60 -18.96
CA TYR A 292 1.04 -2.59 -18.29
C TYR A 292 -0.41 -2.48 -18.74
N ARG A 293 -1.03 -3.64 -18.95
CA ARG A 293 -2.48 -3.77 -19.07
C ARG A 293 -3.08 -3.94 -17.67
N ILE A 294 -4.09 -3.14 -17.35
CA ILE A 294 -4.69 -3.06 -16.03
C ILE A 294 -6.19 -3.29 -16.14
N SER A 295 -6.67 -4.46 -15.72
CA SER A 295 -8.09 -4.80 -15.63
C SER A 295 -8.70 -4.31 -14.29
N PRO A 296 -10.03 -4.38 -14.09
CA PRO A 296 -10.64 -4.07 -12.80
C PRO A 296 -10.06 -4.89 -11.64
N LEU A 297 -9.73 -6.16 -11.88
CA LEU A 297 -9.20 -7.09 -10.87
C LEU A 297 -7.69 -7.05 -10.70
N SER A 298 -6.94 -6.50 -11.65
CA SER A 298 -5.48 -6.47 -11.58
C SER A 298 -5.00 -5.70 -10.35
N PHE A 299 -4.04 -6.28 -9.62
CA PHE A 299 -3.26 -5.51 -8.66
C PHE A 299 -2.27 -4.64 -9.43
N TYR A 300 -2.29 -3.37 -9.19
CA TYR A 300 -1.36 -2.38 -9.72
C TYR A 300 -1.15 -1.30 -8.67
N GLN A 301 0.09 -0.93 -8.42
CA GLN A 301 0.45 0.03 -7.39
C GLN A 301 -0.27 1.37 -7.59
N VAL A 302 -0.78 1.94 -6.50
CA VAL A 302 -1.69 3.11 -6.58
C VAL A 302 -0.99 4.45 -6.84
N ASN A 303 0.33 4.49 -6.75
CA ASN A 303 1.16 5.67 -6.97
C ASN A 303 2.24 5.37 -8.02
N PRO A 304 1.97 5.55 -9.32
CA PRO A 304 2.89 5.16 -10.39
C PRO A 304 4.26 5.84 -10.29
N VAL A 305 4.29 7.13 -9.93
CA VAL A 305 5.53 7.91 -9.81
C VAL A 305 6.45 7.34 -8.73
N GLN A 306 5.91 7.05 -7.56
CA GLN A 306 6.71 6.46 -6.48
C GLN A 306 6.98 4.97 -6.72
N THR A 307 6.13 4.26 -7.46
CA THR A 307 6.37 2.88 -7.86
C THR A 307 7.61 2.76 -8.74
N GLU A 308 7.81 3.69 -9.68
CA GLU A 308 9.03 3.73 -10.48
C GLU A 308 10.27 3.91 -9.61
N ARG A 309 10.21 4.79 -8.59
CA ARG A 309 11.30 4.99 -7.63
C ARG A 309 11.55 3.77 -6.74
N LEU A 310 10.47 3.12 -6.28
CA LEU A 310 10.53 1.89 -5.47
C LEU A 310 11.18 0.75 -6.25
N TYR A 311 10.71 0.50 -7.47
CA TYR A 311 11.24 -0.58 -8.32
C TYR A 311 12.65 -0.23 -8.85
N GLY A 312 12.90 1.05 -9.12
CA GLY A 312 14.25 1.54 -9.43
C GLY A 312 15.24 1.26 -8.29
N THR A 313 14.81 1.46 -7.02
CA THR A 313 15.61 1.13 -5.83
C THR A 313 15.84 -0.38 -5.72
N ALA A 314 14.81 -1.20 -5.94
CA ALA A 314 14.95 -2.65 -5.93
C ALA A 314 15.93 -3.14 -7.02
N LEU A 315 15.85 -2.58 -8.23
CA LEU A 315 16.76 -2.87 -9.33
C LEU A 315 18.21 -2.41 -9.05
N GLU A 316 18.37 -1.23 -8.45
CA GLU A 316 19.66 -0.71 -7.98
C GLU A 316 20.28 -1.65 -6.94
N PHE A 317 19.49 -2.11 -5.95
CA PHE A 317 19.95 -3.01 -4.90
C PHE A 317 20.27 -4.42 -5.43
N ALA A 318 19.54 -4.89 -6.42
CA ALA A 318 19.84 -6.15 -7.10
C ALA A 318 21.20 -6.10 -7.82
N ASP A 319 21.62 -4.91 -8.30
CA ASP A 319 22.92 -4.65 -8.93
C ASP A 319 23.25 -5.70 -9.97
N LEU A 320 22.41 -5.76 -11.02
CA LEU A 320 22.47 -6.75 -12.09
C LEU A 320 23.38 -6.31 -13.23
N ASN A 321 24.14 -7.25 -13.79
CA ASN A 321 25.10 -7.02 -14.88
C ASN A 321 24.78 -7.78 -16.18
N GLY A 322 23.62 -8.47 -16.24
CA GLY A 322 23.11 -9.13 -17.45
C GLY A 322 23.33 -10.64 -17.52
N GLY A 323 24.00 -11.23 -16.53
CA GLY A 323 24.27 -12.67 -16.48
C GLY A 323 23.37 -13.42 -15.47
N GLU A 324 22.73 -12.70 -14.55
CA GLU A 324 22.07 -13.29 -13.40
C GLU A 324 20.72 -13.91 -13.75
N THR A 325 20.40 -15.00 -13.05
CA THR A 325 19.05 -15.55 -12.92
C THR A 325 18.40 -14.98 -11.66
N VAL A 326 17.37 -14.17 -11.85
CA VAL A 326 16.63 -13.50 -10.79
C VAL A 326 15.27 -14.18 -10.58
N TRP A 327 14.93 -14.48 -9.34
CA TRP A 327 13.61 -14.94 -8.95
C TRP A 327 12.82 -13.79 -8.30
N ASP A 328 11.60 -13.54 -8.80
CA ASP A 328 10.65 -12.58 -8.26
C ASP A 328 9.49 -13.35 -7.63
N LEU A 329 9.48 -13.37 -6.29
CA LEU A 329 8.46 -14.09 -5.52
C LEU A 329 7.33 -13.14 -5.15
N TYR A 330 6.09 -13.60 -5.32
CA TYR A 330 4.86 -12.81 -5.23
C TYR A 330 4.74 -11.79 -6.37
N CYS A 331 5.10 -12.21 -7.60
CA CYS A 331 5.27 -11.29 -8.74
C CYS A 331 3.98 -10.61 -9.24
N GLY A 332 2.79 -11.07 -8.82
CA GLY A 332 1.51 -10.52 -9.27
C GLY A 332 1.38 -10.54 -10.80
N ILE A 333 1.08 -9.40 -11.40
CA ILE A 333 1.02 -9.21 -12.86
C ILE A 333 2.40 -8.95 -13.50
N GLY A 334 3.48 -9.29 -12.79
CA GLY A 334 4.86 -9.20 -13.30
C GLY A 334 5.44 -7.78 -13.31
N THR A 335 5.00 -6.90 -12.39
CA THR A 335 5.47 -5.50 -12.39
C THR A 335 6.95 -5.39 -12.05
N ILE A 336 7.41 -5.97 -10.95
CA ILE A 336 8.84 -5.99 -10.58
C ILE A 336 9.62 -6.87 -11.54
N SER A 337 9.08 -8.05 -11.90
CA SER A 337 9.72 -8.96 -12.89
C SER A 337 10.10 -8.24 -14.18
N SER A 338 9.21 -7.41 -14.72
CA SER A 338 9.45 -6.65 -15.97
C SER A 338 10.53 -5.59 -15.80
N PHE A 339 10.62 -4.97 -14.61
CA PHE A 339 11.72 -4.04 -14.29
C PHE A 339 13.06 -4.74 -14.21
N LEU A 340 13.13 -5.89 -13.54
CA LEU A 340 14.34 -6.70 -13.41
C LEU A 340 14.81 -7.24 -14.76
N ALA A 341 13.87 -7.63 -15.63
CA ALA A 341 14.16 -8.18 -16.96
C ALA A 341 14.93 -7.23 -17.86
N GLN A 342 14.89 -5.92 -17.61
CA GLN A 342 15.67 -4.93 -18.37
C GLN A 342 17.18 -5.08 -18.17
N LYS A 343 17.62 -5.71 -17.08
CA LYS A 343 19.05 -5.86 -16.72
C LYS A 343 19.46 -7.28 -16.36
N ALA A 344 18.52 -8.19 -16.11
CA ALA A 344 18.81 -9.59 -15.78
C ALA A 344 19.06 -10.43 -17.04
N GLY A 345 19.85 -11.48 -16.92
CA GLY A 345 19.96 -12.52 -17.95
C GLY A 345 18.67 -13.33 -18.08
N LYS A 346 18.07 -13.69 -16.96
CA LYS A 346 16.78 -14.38 -16.88
C LYS A 346 16.02 -13.93 -15.64
N VAL A 347 14.69 -13.79 -15.76
CA VAL A 347 13.77 -13.55 -14.62
C VAL A 347 12.76 -14.68 -14.53
N CYS A 348 12.56 -15.22 -13.33
CA CYS A 348 11.57 -16.24 -13.01
C CYS A 348 10.56 -15.67 -12.01
N GLY A 349 9.34 -15.36 -12.45
CA GLY A 349 8.26 -14.84 -11.60
C GLY A 349 7.38 -15.96 -11.05
N VAL A 350 7.03 -15.89 -9.76
CA VAL A 350 6.14 -16.87 -9.09
C VAL A 350 4.97 -16.15 -8.43
N GLU A 351 3.76 -16.59 -8.73
CA GLU A 351 2.53 -16.06 -8.16
C GLU A 351 1.48 -17.18 -8.03
N ILE A 352 0.74 -17.17 -6.93
CA ILE A 352 -0.27 -18.19 -6.64
C ILE A 352 -1.55 -18.04 -7.47
N ILE A 353 -1.85 -16.82 -7.96
CA ILE A 353 -3.08 -16.48 -8.67
C ILE A 353 -2.91 -16.70 -10.18
N PRO A 354 -3.56 -17.72 -10.80
CA PRO A 354 -3.40 -18.02 -12.22
C PRO A 354 -3.70 -16.84 -13.14
N ALA A 355 -4.78 -16.08 -12.87
CA ALA A 355 -5.15 -14.93 -13.68
C ALA A 355 -4.10 -13.81 -13.65
N ALA A 356 -3.40 -13.63 -12.53
CA ALA A 356 -2.30 -12.67 -12.46
C ALA A 356 -1.10 -13.10 -13.32
N ILE A 357 -0.81 -14.41 -13.37
CA ILE A 357 0.24 -14.95 -14.25
C ILE A 357 -0.13 -14.82 -15.74
N GLU A 358 -1.40 -14.94 -16.10
CA GLU A 358 -1.86 -14.67 -17.47
C GLU A 358 -1.61 -13.20 -17.85
N ASP A 359 -1.99 -12.28 -16.97
CA ASP A 359 -1.71 -10.85 -17.15
C ASP A 359 -0.19 -10.58 -17.21
N ALA A 360 0.63 -11.25 -16.38
CA ALA A 360 2.09 -11.12 -16.39
C ALA A 360 2.71 -11.55 -17.73
N ARG A 361 2.27 -12.68 -18.28
CA ARG A 361 2.74 -13.17 -19.60
C ARG A 361 2.35 -12.20 -20.73
N GLU A 362 1.11 -11.69 -20.71
CA GLU A 362 0.66 -10.68 -21.67
C GLU A 362 1.49 -9.39 -21.55
N ASN A 363 1.79 -8.93 -20.33
CA ASN A 363 2.61 -7.76 -20.08
C ASN A 363 4.05 -7.95 -20.58
N ALA A 364 4.65 -9.10 -20.31
CA ALA A 364 6.00 -9.43 -20.83
C ALA A 364 6.03 -9.41 -22.36
N LYS A 365 5.06 -10.08 -23.00
CA LYS A 365 4.94 -10.11 -24.46
C LYS A 365 4.74 -8.71 -25.06
N ARG A 366 3.90 -7.88 -24.46
CA ARG A 366 3.63 -6.49 -24.86
C ARG A 366 4.89 -5.64 -24.89
N ASN A 367 5.81 -5.90 -23.96
CA ASN A 367 7.06 -5.17 -23.82
C ASN A 367 8.27 -5.86 -24.50
N GLY A 368 8.06 -6.95 -25.24
CA GLY A 368 9.13 -7.69 -25.93
C GLY A 368 10.16 -8.29 -24.96
N LEU A 369 9.73 -8.69 -23.77
CA LEU A 369 10.61 -9.28 -22.76
C LEU A 369 10.64 -10.82 -22.94
N ASP A 370 11.64 -11.31 -23.66
CA ASP A 370 11.79 -12.74 -23.97
C ASP A 370 12.57 -13.51 -22.89
N ASN A 371 13.15 -12.80 -21.92
CA ASN A 371 13.95 -13.35 -20.84
C ASN A 371 13.18 -13.54 -19.53
N VAL A 372 11.84 -13.53 -19.57
CA VAL A 372 10.98 -13.71 -18.39
C VAL A 372 10.17 -14.99 -18.52
N GLU A 373 10.14 -15.79 -17.45
CA GLU A 373 9.33 -17.00 -17.32
C GLU A 373 8.45 -16.92 -16.08
N PHE A 374 7.17 -17.27 -16.19
CA PHE A 374 6.20 -17.15 -15.08
C PHE A 374 5.60 -18.49 -14.68
N PHE A 375 5.54 -18.74 -13.37
CA PHE A 375 5.07 -19.97 -12.75
C PHE A 375 3.86 -19.70 -11.85
N VAL A 376 2.81 -20.51 -12.01
CA VAL A 376 1.66 -20.52 -11.10
C VAL A 376 1.94 -21.47 -9.94
N GLY A 377 1.90 -20.99 -8.73
CA GLY A 377 2.06 -21.80 -7.52
C GLY A 377 2.62 -20.99 -6.36
N LYS A 378 2.79 -21.65 -5.24
CA LYS A 378 3.46 -21.05 -4.09
C LYS A 378 4.99 -21.09 -4.28
N ALA A 379 5.67 -20.05 -3.77
CA ALA A 379 7.12 -19.96 -3.88
C ALA A 379 7.82 -21.20 -3.30
N GLU A 380 7.41 -21.63 -2.12
CA GLU A 380 7.93 -22.80 -1.40
C GLU A 380 7.68 -24.15 -2.08
N GLU A 381 6.80 -24.20 -3.08
CA GLU A 381 6.55 -25.40 -3.91
C GLU A 381 7.28 -25.32 -5.26
N VAL A 382 7.22 -24.14 -5.91
CA VAL A 382 7.79 -23.92 -7.24
C VAL A 382 9.32 -23.87 -7.20
N LEU A 383 9.91 -23.14 -6.25
CA LEU A 383 11.36 -22.96 -6.19
C LEU A 383 12.13 -24.28 -6.02
N PRO A 384 11.79 -25.16 -5.05
CA PRO A 384 12.46 -26.43 -4.90
C PRO A 384 12.34 -27.32 -6.16
N GLU A 385 11.17 -27.32 -6.80
CA GLU A 385 10.96 -28.10 -8.02
C GLU A 385 11.88 -27.64 -9.16
N GLN A 386 11.97 -26.33 -9.37
CA GLN A 386 12.82 -25.76 -10.42
C GLN A 386 14.31 -25.91 -10.09
N TYR A 387 14.70 -25.74 -8.83
CA TYR A 387 16.08 -25.86 -8.38
C TYR A 387 16.56 -27.32 -8.38
N GLU A 388 15.80 -28.24 -7.74
CA GLU A 388 16.22 -29.63 -7.56
C GLU A 388 16.08 -30.47 -8.83
N LYS A 389 14.98 -30.28 -9.60
CA LYS A 389 14.70 -31.10 -10.79
C LYS A 389 15.24 -30.51 -12.10
N LYS A 390 15.23 -29.16 -12.21
CA LYS A 390 15.63 -28.48 -13.46
C LYS A 390 16.96 -27.73 -13.35
N HIS A 391 17.57 -27.72 -12.16
CA HIS A 391 18.86 -27.07 -11.87
C HIS A 391 18.86 -25.57 -12.21
N VAL A 392 17.74 -24.89 -12.10
CA VAL A 392 17.64 -23.44 -12.29
C VAL A 392 18.21 -22.75 -11.06
N LYS A 393 19.32 -22.03 -11.23
CA LYS A 393 19.96 -21.28 -10.15
C LYS A 393 19.13 -20.06 -9.75
N ALA A 394 19.37 -19.54 -8.54
CA ALA A 394 18.97 -18.23 -8.09
C ALA A 394 20.22 -17.44 -7.71
N ASP A 395 20.64 -16.52 -8.55
CA ASP A 395 21.73 -15.61 -8.20
C ASP A 395 21.21 -14.49 -7.30
N VAL A 396 20.00 -14.00 -7.61
CA VAL A 396 19.28 -13.00 -6.83
C VAL A 396 17.84 -13.44 -6.61
N ILE A 397 17.33 -13.28 -5.40
CA ILE A 397 15.89 -13.42 -5.11
C ILE A 397 15.33 -12.05 -4.70
N VAL A 398 14.26 -11.64 -5.37
CA VAL A 398 13.47 -10.45 -5.01
C VAL A 398 12.15 -10.91 -4.43
N VAL A 399 11.73 -10.33 -3.31
CA VAL A 399 10.44 -10.65 -2.69
C VAL A 399 9.65 -9.37 -2.43
N ASP A 400 8.34 -9.38 -2.73
CA ASP A 400 7.36 -8.33 -2.37
C ASP A 400 6.12 -9.00 -1.75
N PRO A 401 6.25 -9.55 -0.52
CA PRO A 401 5.19 -10.33 0.10
C PRO A 401 4.04 -9.43 0.58
N PRO A 402 2.85 -10.01 0.83
CA PRO A 402 1.75 -9.30 1.47
C PRO A 402 2.12 -8.84 2.89
N ARG A 403 1.27 -8.01 3.52
CA ARG A 403 1.50 -7.42 4.86
C ARG A 403 1.94 -8.40 5.95
N LYS A 404 1.58 -9.68 5.83
CA LYS A 404 2.02 -10.71 6.80
C LYS A 404 3.51 -11.10 6.67
N GLY A 405 4.22 -10.60 5.67
CA GLY A 405 5.57 -10.99 5.32
C GLY A 405 5.63 -12.34 4.58
N CYS A 406 6.82 -12.86 4.39
CA CYS A 406 7.03 -14.23 3.91
C CYS A 406 6.57 -15.23 4.97
N ASP A 407 6.04 -16.37 4.53
CA ASP A 407 5.85 -17.48 5.46
C ASP A 407 7.18 -18.24 5.70
N GLU A 408 7.19 -19.07 6.74
CA GLU A 408 8.39 -19.75 7.21
C GLU A 408 9.00 -20.67 6.11
N LEU A 409 8.16 -21.40 5.39
CA LEU A 409 8.61 -22.29 4.31
C LEU A 409 9.24 -21.51 3.15
N CYS A 410 8.74 -20.32 2.85
CA CYS A 410 9.34 -19.45 1.84
C CYS A 410 10.75 -18.99 2.27
N LEU A 411 10.89 -18.55 3.53
CA LEU A 411 12.18 -18.13 4.08
C LEU A 411 13.19 -19.30 4.13
N GLU A 412 12.76 -20.49 4.57
CA GLU A 412 13.58 -21.71 4.54
C GLU A 412 14.05 -22.05 3.12
N THR A 413 13.16 -21.88 2.14
CA THR A 413 13.48 -22.14 0.73
C THR A 413 14.51 -21.16 0.20
N ILE A 414 14.40 -19.87 0.53
CA ILE A 414 15.40 -18.84 0.20
C ILE A 414 16.77 -19.22 0.76
N VAL A 415 16.82 -19.60 2.04
CA VAL A 415 18.07 -20.04 2.70
C VAL A 415 18.67 -21.28 2.02
N LYS A 416 17.84 -22.25 1.63
CA LYS A 416 18.26 -23.50 0.95
C LYS A 416 18.82 -23.24 -0.44
N MET A 417 18.20 -22.35 -1.21
CA MET A 417 18.69 -21.96 -2.53
C MET A 417 19.96 -21.12 -2.46
N ALA A 418 20.21 -20.52 -1.32
CA ALA A 418 21.39 -19.76 -0.99
C ALA A 418 21.82 -18.73 -2.06
N PRO A 419 20.91 -17.84 -2.55
CA PRO A 419 21.27 -16.80 -3.50
C PRO A 419 22.35 -15.88 -2.92
N GLU A 420 23.13 -15.24 -3.79
CA GLU A 420 24.13 -14.26 -3.37
C GLU A 420 23.49 -13.02 -2.77
N LYS A 421 22.34 -12.60 -3.32
CA LYS A 421 21.59 -11.42 -2.89
C LYS A 421 20.11 -11.73 -2.69
N VAL A 422 19.53 -11.14 -1.64
CA VAL A 422 18.08 -11.08 -1.44
C VAL A 422 17.68 -9.61 -1.37
N VAL A 423 16.79 -9.19 -2.26
CA VAL A 423 16.20 -7.85 -2.24
C VAL A 423 14.77 -7.99 -1.70
N TYR A 424 14.52 -7.42 -0.54
CA TYR A 424 13.24 -7.49 0.14
C TYR A 424 12.51 -6.16 0.01
N VAL A 425 11.40 -6.13 -0.71
CA VAL A 425 10.45 -5.01 -0.78
C VAL A 425 9.33 -5.28 0.21
N SER A 426 8.91 -4.31 1.00
CA SER A 426 7.90 -4.52 2.05
C SER A 426 7.06 -3.30 2.32
N CYS A 427 5.74 -3.52 2.38
CA CYS A 427 4.76 -2.53 2.84
C CYS A 427 4.52 -2.54 4.37
N ASP A 428 5.14 -3.48 5.11
CA ASP A 428 5.05 -3.61 6.57
C ASP A 428 6.43 -3.84 7.19
N SER A 429 6.98 -2.79 7.79
CA SER A 429 8.32 -2.84 8.35
C SER A 429 8.48 -3.73 9.59
N SER A 430 7.37 -4.11 10.26
CA SER A 430 7.43 -5.01 11.41
C SER A 430 7.63 -6.47 10.98
N THR A 431 6.94 -6.88 9.92
CA THR A 431 7.14 -8.21 9.32
C THR A 431 8.45 -8.29 8.56
N LEU A 432 8.85 -7.23 7.85
CA LEU A 432 10.21 -7.12 7.28
C LEU A 432 11.28 -7.36 8.34
N ALA A 433 11.19 -6.68 9.48
CA ALA A 433 12.18 -6.82 10.56
C ALA A 433 12.26 -8.24 11.12
N ARG A 434 11.10 -8.94 11.25
CA ARG A 434 11.05 -10.36 11.63
C ARG A 434 11.77 -11.24 10.61
N ASP A 435 11.48 -11.05 9.33
CA ASP A 435 12.01 -11.88 8.26
C ASP A 435 13.51 -11.62 8.02
N VAL A 436 13.93 -10.36 8.13
CA VAL A 436 15.34 -9.96 8.10
C VAL A 436 16.13 -10.61 9.25
N LYS A 437 15.57 -10.67 10.45
CA LYS A 437 16.19 -11.36 11.58
C LYS A 437 16.40 -12.83 11.28
N TYR A 438 15.36 -13.52 10.77
CA TYR A 438 15.46 -14.92 10.38
C TYR A 438 16.57 -15.16 9.34
N LEU A 439 16.61 -14.37 8.29
CA LEU A 439 17.66 -14.46 7.26
C LEU A 439 19.04 -14.16 7.86
N GLY A 440 19.15 -13.20 8.77
CA GLY A 440 20.37 -12.84 9.47
C GLY A 440 20.94 -13.97 10.34
N GLU A 441 20.06 -14.73 11.00
CA GLU A 441 20.41 -15.93 11.76
C GLU A 441 20.80 -17.12 10.86
N ASN A 442 20.39 -17.08 9.57
CA ASN A 442 20.61 -18.12 8.58
C ASN A 442 21.61 -17.74 7.46
N GLY A 443 22.61 -16.94 7.80
CA GLY A 443 23.77 -16.73 6.92
C GLY A 443 23.69 -15.52 5.98
N TYR A 444 22.77 -14.57 6.22
CA TYR A 444 22.69 -13.31 5.48
C TYR A 444 23.06 -12.11 6.35
N THR A 445 23.44 -11.02 5.71
CA THR A 445 23.69 -9.72 6.36
C THR A 445 23.01 -8.64 5.57
N VAL A 446 22.29 -7.76 6.26
CA VAL A 446 21.73 -6.53 5.66
C VAL A 446 22.87 -5.61 5.27
N LYS A 447 22.87 -5.10 4.05
CA LYS A 447 23.87 -4.16 3.54
C LYS A 447 23.30 -2.79 3.25
N ARG A 448 22.06 -2.71 2.77
CA ARG A 448 21.40 -1.45 2.43
C ARG A 448 19.95 -1.47 2.88
N VAL A 449 19.44 -0.34 3.31
CA VAL A 449 18.01 -0.13 3.63
C VAL A 449 17.61 1.24 3.14
N ARG A 450 16.50 1.31 2.39
CA ARG A 450 15.92 2.56 1.94
C ARG A 450 14.40 2.53 2.04
N THR A 451 13.83 3.60 2.50
CA THR A 451 12.37 3.77 2.59
C THR A 451 11.83 4.62 1.45
N VAL A 452 10.59 4.33 1.03
CA VAL A 452 9.91 5.07 -0.05
C VAL A 452 8.51 5.43 0.43
N ASP A 453 8.15 6.72 0.39
CA ASP A 453 6.80 7.15 0.70
C ASP A 453 5.87 6.95 -0.49
N MET A 454 5.19 5.80 -0.53
CA MET A 454 4.16 5.49 -1.52
C MET A 454 2.80 6.09 -1.18
N PHE A 455 2.56 6.43 0.09
CA PHE A 455 1.23 6.73 0.64
C PHE A 455 1.25 8.00 1.49
N GLY A 456 1.42 9.15 0.88
CA GLY A 456 1.34 10.46 1.54
C GLY A 456 0.07 10.61 2.38
N MET A 457 0.13 11.38 3.45
CA MET A 457 -0.96 11.62 4.40
C MET A 457 -1.41 10.41 5.22
N SER A 458 -0.68 9.28 5.13
CA SER A 458 -0.92 8.07 5.93
C SER A 458 0.34 7.59 6.65
N GLY A 459 0.20 6.73 7.66
CA GLY A 459 1.33 6.13 8.39
C GLY A 459 2.03 4.99 7.65
N HIS A 460 1.62 4.65 6.42
CA HIS A 460 2.23 3.58 5.61
C HIS A 460 3.51 4.05 4.93
N VAL A 461 4.46 3.14 4.81
CA VAL A 461 5.75 3.35 4.14
C VAL A 461 6.21 2.04 3.52
N GLU A 462 6.78 2.11 2.33
CA GLU A 462 7.47 0.99 1.69
C GLU A 462 8.94 1.00 2.07
N THR A 463 9.55 -0.17 2.13
CA THR A 463 10.96 -0.33 2.48
C THR A 463 11.61 -1.31 1.52
N VAL A 464 12.79 -0.98 1.01
CA VAL A 464 13.65 -1.91 0.28
C VAL A 464 14.87 -2.21 1.13
N ALA A 465 15.15 -3.49 1.34
CA ALA A 465 16.35 -3.97 2.04
C ALA A 465 17.15 -4.90 1.14
N LEU A 466 18.46 -4.69 1.07
CA LEU A 466 19.40 -5.61 0.43
C LEU A 466 20.08 -6.44 1.51
N LEU A 467 19.98 -7.76 1.36
CA LEU A 467 20.75 -8.71 2.14
C LEU A 467 21.73 -9.46 1.21
N THR A 468 22.93 -9.67 1.69
CA THR A 468 23.94 -10.48 0.99
C THR A 468 24.31 -11.68 1.85
N LYS A 469 24.69 -12.76 1.19
CA LYS A 469 25.21 -13.94 1.87
C LYS A 469 26.50 -13.59 2.62
N LYS A 470 26.65 -14.06 3.85
CA LYS A 470 27.88 -13.88 4.63
C LYS A 470 29.03 -14.67 4.00
N ASP A 471 30.17 -14.02 3.82
CA ASP A 471 31.39 -14.72 3.42
C ASP A 471 31.81 -15.69 4.54
N ILE A 472 31.88 -16.99 4.20
CA ILE A 472 32.29 -18.04 5.15
C ILE A 472 33.80 -17.98 5.43
N THR A 473 34.53 -17.05 4.80
CA THR A 473 36.02 -16.97 4.83
C THR A 473 36.58 -16.12 5.98
N SER A 474 35.76 -15.66 6.93
CA SER A 474 36.23 -14.88 8.10
C SER A 474 35.86 -15.55 9.43
N CYS A 475 36.40 -16.74 9.67
CA CYS A 475 36.58 -17.35 11.01
C CYS A 475 38.03 -17.61 11.30
#